data_9cc7be1e9d4bf98c6489240a2cae9ab4
#
_entry.id   9cc7be1e9d4bf98c6489240a2cae9ab4
#
_cell.length_a   1.000
_cell.length_b   1.000
_cell.length_c   1.000
_cell.angle_alpha   90.00
_cell.angle_beta   90.00
_cell.angle_gamma   90.00
#
_symmetry.space_group_name_H-M   'P 1'
#
loop_
_entity.id
_entity.type
_entity.pdbx_description
1 polymer ?
#
loop_
_entity_poly.entity_id
_entity_poly.type
_entity_poly.pdbx_seq_one_letter_code
_entity_poly.pdbx_strand_id
1 'polypeptide(L)'
;MGARARGRAAEPPLRGRSVMSFWLVGSVLLALVVLVVIGGPGTLDDPAPGAQRSGILVDAGEARSVPARAVAPVPVGRGNVLVLFERDVPSADVLDDLRRAVGPGFKLAVAVPGGDRRPPASGVLAVEAPAAAALAVGMPRPRDGGPPIGYALLDREGRVRYATLAPTYADELAELDTVAGGLRG
;
A
#
# COMPACT_ATOMS: atom_id res chain seq x y z
N MET A 1 -24.79 -67.95 55.62
CA MET A 1 -25.06 -67.57 54.22
C MET A 1 -24.96 -66.08 54.09
N GLY A 2 -23.85 -65.62 53.55
CA GLY A 2 -23.52 -64.21 53.48
C GLY A 2 -23.82 -63.65 52.06
N ALA A 3 -24.61 -62.58 52.04
CA ALA A 3 -24.88 -61.83 50.81
C ALA A 3 -23.83 -60.74 50.65
N ARG A 4 -23.00 -60.85 49.62
CA ARG A 4 -22.07 -59.82 49.22
C ARG A 4 -22.83 -58.73 48.44
N ALA A 5 -22.93 -57.53 49.06
CA ALA A 5 -23.38 -56.34 48.36
C ALA A 5 -22.24 -55.87 47.37
N ARG A 6 -22.52 -55.86 46.07
CA ARG A 6 -21.66 -55.26 45.06
C ARG A 6 -21.83 -53.75 45.12
N GLY A 7 -20.78 -53.07 45.53
CA GLY A 7 -20.69 -51.60 45.44
C GLY A 7 -20.72 -51.18 43.96
N ARG A 8 -21.67 -50.31 43.60
CA ARG A 8 -21.70 -49.56 42.33
C ARG A 8 -20.60 -48.54 42.36
N ALA A 9 -19.63 -48.68 41.47
CA ALA A 9 -18.67 -47.63 41.22
C ALA A 9 -19.39 -46.39 40.64
N ALA A 10 -19.26 -45.27 41.31
CA ALA A 10 -19.80 -43.99 40.84
C ALA A 10 -19.01 -43.52 39.60
N GLU A 11 -19.69 -43.36 38.48
CA GLU A 11 -19.10 -42.73 37.29
C GLU A 11 -18.75 -41.26 37.59
N PRO A 12 -17.56 -40.78 37.19
CA PRO A 12 -17.16 -39.39 37.39
C PRO A 12 -18.00 -38.46 36.48
N PRO A 13 -18.36 -37.28 36.96
CA PRO A 13 -19.22 -36.36 36.22
C PRO A 13 -18.51 -35.79 34.98
N LEU A 14 -19.09 -36.07 33.81
CA LEU A 14 -18.63 -35.60 32.47
C LEU A 14 -18.75 -34.07 32.27
N ARG A 15 -19.12 -33.32 33.29
CA ARG A 15 -19.38 -31.86 33.19
C ARG A 15 -18.14 -30.98 32.95
N GLY A 16 -16.94 -31.43 33.27
CA GLY A 16 -15.72 -30.63 33.13
C GLY A 16 -15.17 -30.52 31.68
N ARG A 17 -15.41 -31.57 30.86
CA ARG A 17 -14.85 -31.65 29.49
C ARG A 17 -15.60 -30.75 28.51
N SER A 18 -16.91 -30.56 28.66
CA SER A 18 -17.70 -29.73 27.75
C SER A 18 -17.43 -28.23 27.95
N VAL A 19 -17.19 -27.80 29.18
CA VAL A 19 -16.87 -26.39 29.48
C VAL A 19 -15.51 -26.01 28.91
N MET A 20 -14.50 -26.87 29.02
CA MET A 20 -13.17 -26.61 28.48
C MET A 20 -13.16 -26.57 26.96
N SER A 21 -13.95 -27.44 26.29
CA SER A 21 -14.10 -27.40 24.82
C SER A 21 -14.79 -26.12 24.35
N PHE A 22 -15.77 -25.62 25.12
CA PHE A 22 -16.50 -24.39 24.78
C PHE A 22 -15.57 -23.15 24.87
N TRP A 23 -14.70 -23.09 25.89
CA TRP A 23 -13.72 -22.04 26.04
C TRP A 23 -12.67 -22.06 24.93
N LEU A 24 -12.23 -23.24 24.50
CA LEU A 24 -11.23 -23.39 23.45
C LEU A 24 -11.79 -22.96 22.09
N VAL A 25 -13.01 -23.37 21.76
CA VAL A 25 -13.69 -22.94 20.53
C VAL A 25 -13.97 -21.44 20.55
N GLY A 26 -14.42 -20.90 21.69
CA GLY A 26 -14.66 -19.48 21.86
C GLY A 26 -13.38 -18.64 21.70
N SER A 27 -12.26 -19.10 22.25
CA SER A 27 -10.96 -18.41 22.11
C SER A 27 -10.45 -18.44 20.67
N VAL A 28 -10.61 -19.54 19.95
CA VAL A 28 -10.21 -19.64 18.53
C VAL A 28 -11.06 -18.73 17.66
N LEU A 29 -12.38 -18.71 17.89
CA LEU A 29 -13.30 -17.82 17.18
C LEU A 29 -12.99 -16.35 17.46
N LEU A 30 -12.74 -16.00 18.71
CA LEU A 30 -12.34 -14.63 19.09
C LEU A 30 -11.02 -14.24 18.44
N ALA A 31 -10.01 -15.13 18.45
CA ALA A 31 -8.73 -14.89 17.80
C ALA A 31 -8.89 -14.70 16.28
N LEU A 32 -9.79 -15.46 15.64
CA LEU A 32 -10.10 -15.32 14.21
C LEU A 32 -10.81 -13.99 13.91
N VAL A 33 -11.75 -13.58 14.75
CA VAL A 33 -12.44 -12.28 14.64
C VAL A 33 -11.44 -11.14 14.84
N VAL A 34 -10.56 -11.23 15.84
CA VAL A 34 -9.51 -10.25 16.10
C VAL A 34 -8.54 -10.17 14.91
N LEU A 35 -8.16 -11.32 14.34
CA LEU A 35 -7.30 -11.37 13.17
C LEU A 35 -7.95 -10.71 11.95
N VAL A 36 -9.25 -10.93 11.74
CA VAL A 36 -10.01 -10.31 10.63
C VAL A 36 -10.24 -8.82 10.86
N VAL A 37 -10.49 -8.38 12.11
CA VAL A 37 -10.76 -6.98 12.44
C VAL A 37 -9.48 -6.15 12.49
N ILE A 38 -8.39 -6.69 13.07
CA ILE A 38 -7.09 -6.00 13.15
C ILE A 38 -6.33 -6.15 11.81
N GLY A 39 -6.51 -7.29 11.13
CA GLY A 39 -5.93 -7.53 9.80
C GLY A 39 -6.54 -6.69 8.69
N GLY A 40 -7.57 -5.90 8.94
CA GLY A 40 -8.24 -4.98 8.03
C GLY A 40 -8.33 -5.44 6.55
N PRO A 41 -9.23 -4.94 5.75
CA PRO A 41 -9.29 -5.29 4.33
C PRO A 41 -8.02 -4.91 3.54
N GLY A 42 -7.12 -4.12 4.12
CA GLY A 42 -5.86 -3.70 3.49
C GLY A 42 -4.72 -4.72 3.54
N THR A 43 -4.69 -5.63 4.53
CA THR A 43 -3.58 -6.60 4.66
C THR A 43 -3.82 -7.94 3.95
N LEU A 44 -5.08 -8.28 3.67
CA LEU A 44 -5.45 -9.45 2.86
C LEU A 44 -5.66 -9.12 1.38
N ASP A 45 -5.62 -7.83 1.05
CA ASP A 45 -5.79 -7.31 -0.30
C ASP A 45 -4.47 -6.99 -0.98
N ASP A 46 -3.38 -7.62 -0.51
CA ASP A 46 -2.10 -7.52 -1.19
C ASP A 46 -2.31 -7.88 -2.68
N PRO A 47 -2.07 -6.95 -3.58
CA PRO A 47 -2.25 -7.20 -5.00
C PRO A 47 -1.34 -8.36 -5.41
N ALA A 48 -1.73 -9.09 -6.40
CA ALA A 48 -1.15 -10.30 -6.98
C ALA A 48 0.34 -10.60 -6.65
N PRO A 49 0.75 -11.89 -6.57
CA PRO A 49 2.14 -12.29 -6.32
C PRO A 49 3.10 -11.54 -7.23
N GLY A 50 4.01 -10.74 -6.66
CA GLY A 50 4.92 -9.86 -7.37
C GLY A 50 4.66 -8.37 -7.18
N ALA A 51 3.60 -7.98 -6.48
CA ALA A 51 3.42 -6.60 -6.06
C ALA A 51 4.47 -6.21 -5.02
N GLN A 52 4.98 -5.01 -5.18
CA GLN A 52 5.99 -4.45 -4.29
C GLN A 52 5.44 -4.36 -2.87
N ARG A 53 6.21 -4.84 -1.90
CA ARG A 53 5.85 -4.71 -0.48
C ARG A 53 5.92 -3.24 -0.08
N SER A 54 4.92 -2.78 0.66
CA SER A 54 4.90 -1.42 1.21
C SER A 54 6.22 -1.10 1.92
N GLY A 55 6.77 0.09 1.66
CA GLY A 55 7.97 0.59 2.31
C GLY A 55 9.31 0.02 1.83
N ILE A 56 9.35 -0.86 0.82
CA ILE A 56 10.59 -1.45 0.32
C ILE A 56 10.89 -0.95 -1.09
N LEU A 57 12.04 -0.28 -1.25
CA LEU A 57 12.54 0.12 -2.56
C LEU A 57 12.99 -1.10 -3.38
N VAL A 58 12.62 -1.12 -4.65
CA VAL A 58 13.17 -2.08 -5.62
C VAL A 58 14.67 -1.83 -5.77
N ASP A 59 15.46 -2.88 -5.82
CA ASP A 59 16.90 -2.75 -6.02
C ASP A 59 17.22 -2.07 -7.36
N ALA A 60 18.22 -1.21 -7.38
CA ALA A 60 18.56 -0.42 -8.57
C ALA A 60 18.88 -1.29 -9.80
N GLY A 61 19.44 -2.48 -9.58
CA GLY A 61 19.74 -3.45 -10.65
C GLY A 61 18.48 -4.11 -11.25
N GLU A 62 17.41 -4.22 -10.46
CA GLU A 62 16.15 -4.85 -10.85
C GLU A 62 15.09 -3.81 -11.28
N ALA A 63 15.36 -2.54 -10.99
CA ALA A 63 14.42 -1.46 -11.22
C ALA A 63 14.19 -1.20 -12.71
N ARG A 64 12.91 -1.10 -13.07
CA ARG A 64 12.48 -0.87 -14.45
C ARG A 64 12.69 0.59 -14.86
N SER A 65 13.30 0.81 -16.01
CA SER A 65 13.42 2.15 -16.59
C SER A 65 12.10 2.62 -17.23
N VAL A 66 11.77 3.89 -17.00
CA VAL A 66 10.58 4.54 -17.56
C VAL A 66 10.96 5.30 -18.83
N PRO A 67 10.30 5.05 -19.97
CA PRO A 67 10.49 5.87 -21.16
C PRO A 67 10.06 7.32 -20.89
N ALA A 68 10.94 8.29 -21.14
CA ALA A 68 10.68 9.71 -20.83
C ALA A 68 9.36 10.22 -21.46
N ARG A 69 9.02 9.75 -22.66
CA ARG A 69 7.76 10.09 -23.35
C ARG A 69 6.50 9.65 -22.60
N ALA A 70 6.59 8.59 -21.78
CA ALA A 70 5.43 8.06 -21.06
C ALA A 70 5.04 8.94 -19.86
N VAL A 71 5.98 9.70 -19.34
CA VAL A 71 5.78 10.60 -18.19
C VAL A 71 6.03 12.07 -18.56
N ALA A 72 5.98 12.42 -19.85
CA ALA A 72 6.17 13.80 -20.29
C ALA A 72 5.19 14.75 -19.56
N PRO A 73 5.63 15.99 -19.23
CA PRO A 73 6.91 16.63 -19.50
C PRO A 73 7.96 16.40 -18.38
N VAL A 74 7.81 15.38 -17.55
CA VAL A 74 8.70 15.10 -16.43
C VAL A 74 10.13 14.84 -16.92
N PRO A 75 11.13 15.56 -16.43
CA PRO A 75 12.52 15.40 -16.87
C PRO A 75 13.15 14.15 -16.21
N VAL A 76 12.79 13.00 -16.68
CA VAL A 76 13.37 11.71 -16.26
C VAL A 76 14.88 11.71 -16.52
N GLY A 77 15.65 11.13 -15.61
CA GLY A 77 17.11 11.10 -15.71
C GLY A 77 17.81 12.40 -15.27
N ARG A 78 17.10 13.34 -14.66
CA ARG A 78 17.65 14.62 -14.18
C ARG A 78 17.36 14.91 -12.71
N GLY A 79 17.25 13.90 -11.90
CA GLY A 79 16.94 13.96 -10.47
C GLY A 79 15.81 13.00 -10.11
N ASN A 80 15.59 12.83 -8.82
CA ASN A 80 14.51 11.99 -8.32
C ASN A 80 13.15 12.62 -8.63
N VAL A 81 12.15 11.80 -8.88
CA VAL A 81 10.80 12.25 -9.21
C VAL A 81 9.78 11.49 -8.38
N LEU A 82 8.84 12.22 -7.78
CA LEU A 82 7.59 11.68 -7.28
C LEU A 82 6.52 11.92 -8.35
N VAL A 83 5.90 10.85 -8.85
CA VAL A 83 4.72 10.92 -9.72
C VAL A 83 3.51 10.53 -8.89
N LEU A 84 2.64 11.49 -8.63
CA LEU A 84 1.36 11.28 -7.96
C LEU A 84 0.28 10.98 -8.99
N PHE A 85 -0.48 9.94 -8.77
CA PHE A 85 -1.64 9.56 -9.58
C PHE A 85 -2.91 9.87 -8.78
N GLU A 86 -3.80 10.66 -9.37
CA GLU A 86 -5.04 11.10 -8.75
C GLU A 86 -6.19 11.11 -9.76
N ARG A 87 -7.41 11.02 -9.25
CA ARG A 87 -8.63 11.16 -10.08
C ARG A 87 -9.06 12.61 -10.23
N ASP A 88 -8.77 13.42 -9.20
CA ASP A 88 -9.04 14.85 -9.16
C ASP A 88 -7.76 15.64 -8.89
N VAL A 89 -7.77 16.92 -9.18
CA VAL A 89 -6.63 17.80 -8.95
C VAL A 89 -6.42 17.97 -7.44
N PRO A 90 -5.25 17.57 -6.89
CA PRO A 90 -4.96 17.73 -5.47
C PRO A 90 -4.93 19.19 -5.05
N SER A 91 -5.29 19.46 -3.79
CA SER A 91 -5.19 20.80 -3.22
C SER A 91 -3.72 21.24 -3.07
N ALA A 92 -3.49 22.54 -3.01
CA ALA A 92 -2.14 23.10 -2.83
C ALA A 92 -1.50 22.60 -1.51
N ASP A 93 -2.28 22.49 -0.44
CA ASP A 93 -1.78 22.03 0.87
C ASP A 93 -1.26 20.60 0.80
N VAL A 94 -2.00 19.71 0.14
CA VAL A 94 -1.57 18.31 -0.08
C VAL A 94 -0.27 18.25 -0.90
N LEU A 95 -0.16 19.08 -1.93
CA LEU A 95 1.07 19.14 -2.75
C LEU A 95 2.27 19.66 -1.97
N ASP A 96 2.05 20.60 -1.06
CA ASP A 96 3.11 21.14 -0.21
C ASP A 96 3.52 20.15 0.89
N ASP A 97 2.58 19.36 1.42
CA ASP A 97 2.87 18.28 2.36
C ASP A 97 3.71 17.18 1.69
N LEU A 98 3.33 16.76 0.48
CA LEU A 98 4.10 15.80 -0.31
C LEU A 98 5.51 16.29 -0.61
N ARG A 99 5.67 17.57 -0.98
CA ARG A 99 7.01 18.16 -1.20
C ARG A 99 7.87 18.12 0.05
N ARG A 100 7.29 18.44 1.21
CA ARG A 100 8.00 18.37 2.49
C ARG A 100 8.42 16.93 2.82
N ALA A 101 7.55 15.97 2.60
CA ALA A 101 7.84 14.57 2.86
C ALA A 101 8.97 14.04 1.96
N VAL A 102 8.92 14.25 0.64
CA VAL A 102 9.98 13.74 -0.24
C VAL A 102 11.27 14.56 -0.17
N GLY A 103 11.20 15.80 0.28
CA GLY A 103 12.35 16.69 0.44
C GLY A 103 12.85 17.35 -0.85
N PRO A 104 13.89 18.22 -0.74
CA PRO A 104 14.28 19.15 -1.80
C PRO A 104 14.92 18.50 -3.04
N GLY A 105 15.30 17.22 -2.98
CA GLY A 105 15.91 16.50 -4.11
C GLY A 105 14.93 15.95 -5.12
N PHE A 106 13.62 16.09 -4.88
CA PHE A 106 12.58 15.54 -5.72
C PHE A 106 11.85 16.58 -6.55
N LYS A 107 11.49 16.19 -7.77
CA LYS A 107 10.50 16.89 -8.59
C LYS A 107 9.14 16.23 -8.38
N LEU A 108 8.10 17.04 -8.26
CA LEU A 108 6.73 16.55 -8.10
C LEU A 108 6.00 16.66 -9.44
N ALA A 109 5.42 15.56 -9.85
CA ALA A 109 4.55 15.47 -11.02
C ALA A 109 3.19 14.88 -10.63
N VAL A 110 2.12 15.36 -11.25
CA VAL A 110 0.75 14.91 -10.99
C VAL A 110 0.12 14.40 -12.27
N ALA A 111 -0.47 13.23 -12.21
CA ALA A 111 -1.13 12.54 -13.30
C ALA A 111 -2.63 12.43 -13.00
N VAL A 112 -3.45 13.32 -13.57
CA VAL A 112 -4.90 13.36 -13.42
C VAL A 112 -5.58 13.06 -14.76
N PRO A 113 -6.41 12.01 -14.88
CA PRO A 113 -7.13 11.71 -16.11
C PRO A 113 -8.12 12.82 -16.49
N GLY A 114 -8.11 13.25 -17.74
CA GLY A 114 -8.99 14.33 -18.21
C GLY A 114 -8.70 15.71 -17.61
N GLY A 115 -7.68 15.81 -16.77
CA GLY A 115 -7.25 17.07 -16.18
C GLY A 115 -6.70 18.05 -17.20
N ASP A 116 -6.81 19.33 -16.88
CA ASP A 116 -6.15 20.39 -17.63
C ASP A 116 -4.63 20.11 -17.60
N ARG A 117 -3.95 20.23 -18.75
CA ARG A 117 -2.48 20.13 -18.84
C ARG A 117 -1.76 21.24 -18.03
N ARG A 118 -2.55 22.08 -17.37
CA ARG A 118 -2.03 23.16 -16.53
C ARG A 118 -1.49 22.59 -15.22
N PRO A 119 -0.27 22.94 -14.83
CA PRO A 119 0.28 22.55 -13.55
C PRO A 119 -0.68 22.94 -12.40
N PRO A 120 -0.99 22.03 -11.48
CA PRO A 120 -1.92 22.33 -10.37
C PRO A 120 -1.36 23.34 -9.37
N ALA A 121 -0.04 23.48 -9.31
CA ALA A 121 0.65 24.47 -8.47
C ALA A 121 2.01 24.85 -9.06
N SER A 122 2.59 25.94 -8.57
CA SER A 122 3.95 26.36 -8.97
C SER A 122 4.97 25.26 -8.64
N GLY A 123 5.81 24.92 -9.63
CA GLY A 123 6.85 23.88 -9.48
C GLY A 123 6.33 22.43 -9.45
N VAL A 124 5.04 22.20 -9.75
CA VAL A 124 4.46 20.89 -9.99
C VAL A 124 4.31 20.69 -11.50
N LEU A 125 4.61 19.51 -11.99
CA LEU A 125 4.46 19.16 -13.39
C LEU A 125 3.14 18.41 -13.60
N ALA A 126 2.40 18.74 -14.66
CA ALA A 126 1.23 17.95 -15.06
C ALA A 126 1.65 16.91 -16.09
N VAL A 127 1.36 15.63 -15.83
CA VAL A 127 1.66 14.54 -16.76
C VAL A 127 0.66 14.55 -17.91
N GLU A 128 1.16 14.56 -19.15
CA GLU A 128 0.31 14.70 -20.34
C GLU A 128 -0.56 13.47 -20.66
N ALA A 129 -0.05 12.28 -20.31
CA ALA A 129 -0.71 11.01 -20.60
C ALA A 129 -0.78 10.11 -19.34
N PRO A 130 -1.68 10.41 -18.38
CA PRO A 130 -1.76 9.74 -17.08
C PRO A 130 -1.87 8.21 -17.16
N ALA A 131 -2.71 7.70 -18.06
CA ALA A 131 -2.86 6.25 -18.23
C ALA A 131 -1.59 5.58 -18.78
N ALA A 132 -0.89 6.22 -19.71
CA ALA A 132 0.39 5.72 -20.23
C ALA A 132 1.48 5.79 -19.16
N ALA A 133 1.49 6.83 -18.34
CA ALA A 133 2.40 6.98 -17.21
C ALA A 133 2.17 5.88 -16.17
N ALA A 134 0.93 5.63 -15.78
CA ALA A 134 0.59 4.57 -14.83
C ALA A 134 1.07 3.20 -15.32
N LEU A 135 0.84 2.88 -16.59
CA LEU A 135 1.32 1.65 -17.19
C LEU A 135 2.86 1.57 -17.22
N ALA A 136 3.52 2.69 -17.57
CA ALA A 136 4.97 2.74 -17.70
C ALA A 136 5.68 2.57 -16.34
N VAL A 137 5.14 3.14 -15.27
CA VAL A 137 5.68 2.98 -13.92
C VAL A 137 5.25 1.66 -13.25
N GLY A 138 4.35 0.91 -13.89
CA GLY A 138 3.90 -0.38 -13.36
C GLY A 138 2.91 -0.23 -12.20
N MET A 139 2.09 0.84 -12.20
CA MET A 139 1.05 0.99 -11.18
C MET A 139 0.11 -0.21 -11.19
N PRO A 140 -0.21 -0.77 -10.01
CA PRO A 140 -1.23 -1.80 -9.90
C PRO A 140 -2.58 -1.31 -10.43
N ARG A 141 -3.43 -2.22 -10.90
CA ARG A 141 -4.78 -1.88 -11.33
C ARG A 141 -5.70 -1.80 -10.11
N PRO A 142 -6.43 -0.70 -9.94
CA PRO A 142 -7.46 -0.63 -8.90
C PRO A 142 -8.57 -1.65 -9.15
N ARG A 143 -9.16 -2.16 -8.07
CA ARG A 143 -10.27 -3.15 -8.15
C ARG A 143 -11.53 -2.60 -8.79
N ASP A 144 -11.77 -1.31 -8.62
CA ASP A 144 -12.92 -0.62 -9.23
C ASP A 144 -12.76 -0.39 -10.75
N GLY A 145 -11.61 -0.79 -11.31
CA GLY A 145 -11.29 -0.60 -12.73
C GLY A 145 -11.05 0.85 -13.14
N GLY A 146 -11.09 1.79 -12.19
CA GLY A 146 -10.83 3.21 -12.42
C GLY A 146 -9.34 3.55 -12.58
N PRO A 147 -9.03 4.83 -12.77
CA PRO A 147 -7.66 5.32 -12.73
C PRO A 147 -7.03 5.06 -11.36
N PRO A 148 -5.72 4.73 -11.28
CA PRO A 148 -5.06 4.49 -10.01
C PRO A 148 -5.01 5.76 -9.16
N ILE A 149 -5.11 5.60 -7.83
CA ILE A 149 -4.78 6.60 -6.85
C ILE A 149 -3.57 6.08 -6.08
N GLY A 150 -2.51 6.89 -6.01
CA GLY A 150 -1.27 6.49 -5.36
C GLY A 150 -0.06 7.21 -5.95
N TYR A 151 1.11 6.65 -5.74
CA TYR A 151 2.34 7.32 -6.20
C TYR A 151 3.42 6.36 -6.68
N ALA A 152 4.33 6.89 -7.49
CA ALA A 152 5.56 6.21 -7.90
C ALA A 152 6.77 7.10 -7.65
N LEU A 153 7.88 6.48 -7.20
CA LEU A 153 9.18 7.13 -7.03
C LEU A 153 10.15 6.65 -8.11
N LEU A 154 10.70 7.60 -8.83
CA LEU A 154 11.74 7.37 -9.81
C LEU A 154 13.07 7.90 -9.29
N ASP A 155 14.14 7.14 -9.49
CA ASP A 155 15.49 7.57 -9.17
C ASP A 155 16.06 8.56 -10.22
N ARG A 156 17.29 9.01 -9.98
CA ARG A 156 17.99 9.97 -10.84
C ARG A 156 18.25 9.45 -12.25
N GLU A 157 18.23 8.13 -12.44
CA GLU A 157 18.39 7.44 -13.74
C GLU A 157 17.05 7.19 -14.42
N GLY A 158 15.93 7.55 -13.78
CA GLY A 158 14.59 7.36 -14.32
C GLY A 158 14.07 5.93 -14.18
N ARG A 159 14.56 5.18 -13.18
CA ARG A 159 14.09 3.84 -12.87
C ARG A 159 13.03 3.90 -11.77
N VAL A 160 11.99 3.09 -11.89
CA VAL A 160 10.95 2.96 -10.87
C VAL A 160 11.51 2.20 -9.68
N ARG A 161 11.66 2.89 -8.57
CA ARG A 161 12.15 2.31 -7.32
C ARG A 161 11.00 1.96 -6.36
N TYR A 162 9.86 2.58 -6.55
CA TYR A 162 8.66 2.33 -5.77
C TYR A 162 7.42 2.71 -6.57
N ALA A 163 6.35 1.91 -6.48
CA ALA A 163 5.05 2.24 -7.04
C ALA A 163 3.96 1.54 -6.23
N THR A 164 2.98 2.29 -5.73
CA THR A 164 1.92 1.76 -4.87
C THR A 164 0.59 2.45 -5.15
N LEU A 165 -0.50 1.69 -4.94
CA LEU A 165 -1.82 2.27 -4.74
C LEU A 165 -1.90 2.74 -3.29
N ALA A 166 -2.18 3.99 -3.07
CA ALA A 166 -2.31 4.61 -1.76
C ALA A 166 -3.41 5.68 -1.82
N PRO A 167 -4.69 5.30 -1.73
CA PRO A 167 -5.79 6.26 -1.78
C PRO A 167 -5.79 7.22 -0.57
N THR A 168 -5.05 6.86 0.48
CA THR A 168 -4.88 7.64 1.72
C THR A 168 -3.46 8.19 1.88
N TYR A 169 -2.73 8.35 0.79
CA TYR A 169 -1.31 8.79 0.81
C TYR A 169 -1.08 10.08 1.63
N ALA A 170 -2.09 10.94 1.74
CA ALA A 170 -2.00 12.13 2.58
C ALA A 170 -1.85 11.80 4.08
N ASP A 171 -2.32 10.63 4.51
CA ASP A 171 -2.18 10.13 5.87
C ASP A 171 -0.88 9.31 6.05
N GLU A 172 -0.23 8.93 4.95
CA GLU A 172 0.95 8.04 4.91
C GLU A 172 2.25 8.80 4.59
N LEU A 173 2.32 10.10 4.87
CA LEU A 173 3.48 10.94 4.56
C LEU A 173 4.78 10.46 5.24
N ALA A 174 4.68 9.80 6.40
CA ALA A 174 5.84 9.23 7.09
C ALA A 174 6.46 8.05 6.33
N GLU A 175 5.63 7.21 5.68
CA GLU A 175 6.11 6.15 4.80
C GLU A 175 6.79 6.74 3.57
N LEU A 176 6.16 7.74 2.95
CA LEU A 176 6.72 8.44 1.80
C LEU A 176 8.07 9.08 2.12
N ASP A 177 8.24 9.74 3.28
CA ASP A 177 9.52 10.29 3.72
C ASP A 177 10.59 9.20 3.88
N THR A 178 10.21 8.07 4.49
CA THR A 178 11.11 6.92 4.69
C THR A 178 11.60 6.36 3.36
N VAL A 179 10.68 6.10 2.41
CA VAL A 179 11.00 5.54 1.10
C VAL A 179 11.80 6.54 0.26
N ALA A 180 11.41 7.81 0.25
CA ALA A 180 12.15 8.87 -0.42
C ALA A 180 13.55 9.08 0.19
N GLY A 181 13.69 8.90 1.49
CA GLY A 181 14.96 8.92 2.21
C GLY A 181 15.98 7.96 1.63
N GLY A 182 15.56 6.76 1.26
CA GLY A 182 16.40 5.75 0.61
C GLY A 182 16.90 6.15 -0.80
N LEU A 183 16.32 7.17 -1.43
CA LEU A 183 16.74 7.69 -2.74
C LEU A 183 17.56 8.98 -2.65
N ARG A 184 17.69 9.57 -1.46
CA ARG A 184 18.44 10.84 -1.24
C ARG A 184 19.94 10.61 -1.06
N GLY A 185 20.37 9.36 -0.85
CA GLY A 185 21.76 8.93 -0.64
C GLY A 185 22.65 8.92 -1.87
#